data_17b353ea61e9cba38b2eacda83a848d0
#
_entry.id   17b353ea61e9cba38b2eacda83a848d0
#
_cell.length_a   1.000
_cell.length_b   1.000
_cell.length_c   1.000
_cell.angle_alpha   90.00
_cell.angle_beta   90.00
_cell.angle_gamma   90.00
#
_symmetry.space_group_name_H-M   'P 1'
#
loop_
_entity.id
_entity.type
_entity.pdbx_description
1 polymer ?
#
loop_
_entity_poly.entity_id
_entity_poly.type
_entity_poly.pdbx_seq_one_letter_code
_entity_poly.pdbx_strand_id
1 'polypeptide(L)'
;MKYYIGLDAHSTTSTFAVVDENGQCVHRETVKTSEQSLVHVINKINGERHMTLEESSISQWLFLHLKDKVDKLIICNPTYIAKKQGAKTDFRDALHLANELRTNHLQAVFLWEIAKVFVLP
;
A
#
# COMPACT_ATOMS: atom_id res chain seq x y z
N MET A 1 -2.75 13.99 -10.37
CA MET A 1 -1.44 13.36 -10.11
C MET A 1 -1.64 12.01 -9.46
N LYS A 2 -0.77 11.08 -9.77
CA LYS A 2 -0.86 9.70 -9.28
C LYS A 2 0.15 9.47 -8.16
N TYR A 3 -0.30 8.85 -7.08
CA TYR A 3 0.54 8.52 -5.93
C TYR A 3 0.53 7.02 -5.69
N TYR A 4 1.66 6.52 -5.22
CA TYR A 4 1.85 5.09 -4.96
C TYR A 4 2.11 4.91 -3.47
N ILE A 5 1.26 4.15 -2.83
CA ILE A 5 1.23 3.98 -1.37
C ILE A 5 1.68 2.57 -1.03
N GLY A 6 2.77 2.46 -0.28
CA GLY A 6 3.18 1.20 0.31
C GLY A 6 2.76 1.17 1.76
N LEU A 7 2.12 0.09 2.16
CA LEU A 7 1.69 -0.09 3.54
C LEU A 7 2.39 -1.30 4.14
N ASP A 8 3.24 -1.06 5.12
CA ASP A 8 3.85 -2.13 5.92
C ASP A 8 2.96 -2.32 7.14
N ALA A 9 2.05 -3.30 7.04
CA ALA A 9 0.99 -3.47 8.00
C ALA A 9 1.32 -4.56 9.02
N HIS A 10 1.23 -4.19 10.29
CA HIS A 10 1.34 -5.12 11.41
C HIS A 10 0.06 -5.04 12.23
N SER A 11 -0.16 -6.02 13.09
CA SER A 11 -1.43 -6.10 13.82
C SER A 11 -1.68 -4.89 14.74
N THR A 12 -0.62 -4.28 15.25
CA THR A 12 -0.73 -3.15 16.18
C THR A 12 -0.55 -1.80 15.50
N THR A 13 0.50 -1.66 14.71
CA THR A 13 0.80 -0.42 13.99
C THR A 13 1.09 -0.72 12.52
N SER A 14 0.89 0.29 11.69
CA SER A 14 1.16 0.20 10.26
C SER A 14 1.90 1.45 9.81
N THR A 15 2.83 1.28 8.88
CA THR A 15 3.66 2.36 8.37
C THR A 15 3.37 2.58 6.89
N PHE A 16 3.09 3.84 6.56
CA PHE A 16 2.86 4.29 5.19
C PHE A 16 4.12 4.91 4.61
N ALA A 17 4.36 4.65 3.35
CA ALA A 17 5.28 5.43 2.53
C ALA A 17 4.56 5.75 1.23
N VAL A 18 4.55 7.02 0.86
CA VAL A 18 3.87 7.49 -0.35
C VAL A 18 4.89 8.12 -1.28
N VAL A 19 4.94 7.65 -2.51
CA VAL A 19 5.83 8.23 -3.52
C VAL A 19 5.01 8.80 -4.67
N ASP A 20 5.56 9.82 -5.31
CA ASP A 20 4.96 10.39 -6.51
C ASP A 20 5.41 9.62 -7.76
N GLU A 21 5.02 10.11 -8.93
CA GLU A 21 5.34 9.44 -10.19
C GLU A 21 6.83 9.42 -10.51
N ASN A 22 7.60 10.30 -9.87
CA ASN A 22 9.06 10.33 -10.03
C ASN A 22 9.79 9.50 -9.00
N GLY A 23 9.05 8.87 -8.08
CA GLY A 23 9.65 8.05 -7.04
C GLY A 23 10.10 8.82 -5.81
N GLN A 24 9.75 10.11 -5.72
CA GLN A 24 10.06 10.91 -4.54
C GLN A 24 9.08 10.59 -3.43
N CYS A 25 9.60 10.36 -2.23
CA CYS A 25 8.76 10.13 -1.06
C CYS A 25 8.16 11.48 -0.62
N VAL A 26 6.84 11.57 -0.72
CA VAL A 26 6.12 12.80 -0.40
C VAL A 26 5.42 12.75 0.95
N HIS A 27 5.28 11.56 1.53
CA HIS A 27 4.66 11.41 2.85
C HIS A 27 5.09 10.10 3.47
N ARG A 28 5.27 10.10 4.78
CA ARG A 28 5.47 8.87 5.55
C ARG A 28 4.84 9.07 6.93
N GLU A 29 4.25 8.01 7.45
CA GLU A 29 3.54 8.09 8.71
C GLU A 29 3.34 6.69 9.27
N THR A 30 3.46 6.55 10.59
CA THR A 30 3.14 5.30 11.29
C THR A 30 1.93 5.58 12.18
N VAL A 31 0.91 4.73 12.05
CA VAL A 31 -0.32 4.88 12.80
C VAL A 31 -0.77 3.54 13.36
N LYS A 32 -1.74 3.60 14.25
CA LYS A 32 -2.41 2.41 14.77
C LYS A 32 -3.11 1.67 13.63
N THR A 33 -3.06 0.35 13.65
CA THR A 33 -3.74 -0.48 12.66
C THR A 33 -5.21 -0.56 12.99
N SER A 34 -5.96 0.44 12.56
CA SER A 34 -7.40 0.51 12.67
C SER A 34 -7.93 1.15 11.39
N GLU A 35 -9.16 0.81 11.04
CA GLU A 35 -9.77 1.40 9.84
C GLU A 35 -9.72 2.91 9.89
N GLN A 36 -10.10 3.48 11.03
CA GLN A 36 -10.18 4.94 11.19
C GLN A 36 -8.82 5.60 10.97
N SER A 37 -7.77 5.07 11.60
CA SER A 37 -6.43 5.66 11.48
C SER A 37 -5.87 5.52 10.07
N LEU A 38 -6.07 4.36 9.45
CA LEU A 38 -5.56 4.09 8.11
C LEU A 38 -6.25 4.97 7.08
N VAL A 39 -7.58 5.06 7.15
CA VAL A 39 -8.35 5.91 6.24
C VAL A 39 -7.99 7.38 6.40
N HIS A 40 -7.71 7.81 7.63
CA HIS A 40 -7.31 9.18 7.89
C HIS A 40 -6.03 9.54 7.13
N VAL A 41 -5.05 8.64 7.12
CA VAL A 41 -3.81 8.88 6.36
C VAL A 41 -4.08 8.90 4.86
N ILE A 42 -4.85 7.93 4.37
CA ILE A 42 -5.16 7.85 2.94
C ILE A 42 -5.85 9.12 2.46
N ASN A 43 -6.75 9.66 3.27
CA ASN A 43 -7.50 10.87 2.90
C ASN A 43 -6.63 12.13 2.83
N LYS A 44 -5.42 12.09 3.36
CA LYS A 44 -4.48 13.22 3.22
C LYS A 44 -3.89 13.32 1.82
N ILE A 45 -3.99 12.25 1.03
CA ILE A 45 -3.37 12.18 -0.27
C ILE A 45 -4.36 12.64 -1.32
N ASN A 46 -4.09 13.80 -1.92
CA ASN A 46 -4.98 14.41 -2.91
C ASN A 46 -4.54 14.05 -4.32
N GLY A 47 -5.17 13.05 -4.90
CA GLY A 47 -4.84 12.58 -6.24
C GLY A 47 -5.29 11.17 -6.44
N GLU A 48 -4.85 10.57 -7.53
CA GLU A 48 -5.12 9.16 -7.79
C GLU A 48 -4.25 8.31 -6.87
N ARG A 49 -4.89 7.39 -6.14
CA ARG A 49 -4.23 6.61 -5.09
C ARG A 49 -4.10 5.16 -5.51
N HIS A 50 -2.87 4.72 -5.72
CA HIS A 50 -2.57 3.31 -5.93
C HIS A 50 -1.88 2.79 -4.67
N MET A 51 -2.31 1.66 -4.17
CA MET A 51 -1.84 1.15 -2.88
C MET A 51 -1.48 -0.32 -2.96
N THR A 52 -0.48 -0.72 -2.21
CA THR A 52 -0.13 -2.12 -2.05
C THR A 52 0.26 -2.45 -0.63
N LEU A 53 0.03 -3.69 -0.27
CA LEU A 53 0.51 -4.27 0.98
C LEU A 53 0.78 -5.75 0.72
N GLU A 54 1.57 -6.36 1.59
CA GLU A 54 1.91 -7.78 1.44
C GLU A 54 0.84 -8.67 2.05
N GLU A 55 0.64 -9.84 1.46
CA GLU A 55 -0.28 -10.83 2.00
C GLU A 55 0.17 -11.25 3.41
N SER A 56 -0.79 -11.29 4.33
CA SER A 56 -0.53 -11.61 5.72
C SER A 56 -1.84 -12.07 6.37
N SER A 57 -1.77 -12.36 7.67
CA SER A 57 -2.97 -12.77 8.41
C SER A 57 -4.05 -11.68 8.47
N ILE A 58 -3.68 -10.41 8.27
CA ILE A 58 -4.64 -9.31 8.32
C ILE A 58 -4.91 -8.69 6.95
N SER A 59 -4.29 -9.20 5.88
CA SER A 59 -4.40 -8.57 4.57
C SER A 59 -5.84 -8.60 4.01
N GLN A 60 -6.61 -9.66 4.28
CA GLN A 60 -7.98 -9.72 3.80
C GLN A 60 -8.85 -8.65 4.49
N TRP A 61 -8.68 -8.49 5.78
CA TRP A 61 -9.37 -7.45 6.53
C TRP A 61 -9.03 -6.06 6.00
N LEU A 62 -7.74 -5.82 5.76
CA LEU A 62 -7.28 -4.56 5.19
C LEU A 62 -7.87 -4.33 3.81
N PHE A 63 -7.87 -5.36 2.97
CA PHE A 63 -8.43 -5.25 1.63
C PHE A 63 -9.89 -4.82 1.67
N LEU A 64 -10.69 -5.48 2.51
CA LEU A 64 -12.12 -5.19 2.59
C LEU A 64 -12.41 -3.77 3.08
N HIS A 65 -11.59 -3.27 4.00
CA HIS A 65 -11.82 -1.94 4.58
C HIS A 65 -11.19 -0.80 3.79
N LEU A 66 -10.19 -1.06 2.96
CA LEU A 66 -9.45 -0.01 2.30
C LEU A 66 -9.69 0.09 0.79
N LYS A 67 -10.21 -0.95 0.16
CA LYS A 67 -10.34 -0.97 -1.30
C LYS A 67 -11.15 0.20 -1.86
N ASP A 68 -12.18 0.63 -1.16
CA ASP A 68 -13.04 1.73 -1.62
C ASP A 68 -12.43 3.11 -1.39
N LYS A 69 -11.30 3.19 -0.70
CA LYS A 69 -10.65 4.45 -0.38
C LYS A 69 -9.52 4.79 -1.36
N VAL A 70 -9.20 3.88 -2.26
CA VAL A 70 -8.12 4.04 -3.23
C VAL A 70 -8.63 3.64 -4.60
N ASP A 71 -7.90 4.05 -5.64
CA ASP A 71 -8.27 3.76 -7.03
C ASP A 71 -7.79 2.38 -7.45
N LYS A 72 -6.73 1.89 -6.83
CA LYS A 72 -6.19 0.57 -7.11
C LYS A 72 -5.57 0.03 -5.84
N LEU A 73 -5.87 -1.23 -5.52
CA LEU A 73 -5.30 -1.90 -4.35
C LEU A 73 -4.79 -3.28 -4.77
N ILE A 74 -3.53 -3.52 -4.51
CA ILE A 74 -2.88 -4.80 -4.80
C ILE A 74 -2.41 -5.43 -3.50
N ILE A 75 -2.81 -6.68 -3.28
CA ILE A 75 -2.21 -7.50 -2.23
C ILE A 75 -1.16 -8.34 -2.93
N CYS A 76 0.10 -8.18 -2.56
CA CYS A 76 1.20 -8.86 -3.25
C CYS A 76 1.83 -9.95 -2.40
N ASN A 77 2.58 -10.82 -3.06
CA ASN A 77 3.36 -11.83 -2.35
C ASN A 77 4.42 -11.15 -1.50
N PRO A 78 4.73 -11.71 -0.31
CA PRO A 78 5.81 -11.18 0.51
C PRO A 78 7.12 -11.14 -0.28
N THR A 79 7.85 -10.04 -0.14
CA THR A 79 9.09 -9.87 -0.87
C THR A 79 10.26 -10.49 -0.12
N TYR A 80 11.15 -11.08 -0.86
CA TYR A 80 12.35 -11.68 -0.30
C TYR A 80 13.33 -10.65 0.24
N ILE A 81 13.41 -9.53 -0.44
CA ILE A 81 14.45 -8.53 -0.13
C ILE A 81 14.33 -8.04 1.30
N ALA A 82 13.10 -7.76 1.73
CA ALA A 82 12.85 -7.27 3.07
C ALA A 82 13.32 -8.25 4.14
N LYS A 83 13.25 -9.54 3.86
CA LYS A 83 13.57 -10.58 4.84
C LYS A 83 15.05 -10.85 4.98
N LYS A 84 15.83 -10.45 4.00
CA LYS A 84 17.28 -10.70 4.01
C LYS A 84 18.06 -9.63 4.75
N GLN A 85 17.48 -8.48 4.95
CA GLN A 85 18.16 -7.36 5.59
C GLN A 85 18.05 -7.48 7.09
N GLY A 86 19.18 -7.47 7.77
CA GLY A 86 19.19 -7.60 9.21
C GLY A 86 18.55 -6.43 9.91
N ALA A 87 18.92 -5.22 9.56
CA ALA A 87 18.46 -4.01 10.23
C ALA A 87 17.51 -3.22 9.35
N LYS A 88 16.39 -3.78 9.02
CA LYS A 88 15.39 -3.08 8.23
C LYS A 88 14.41 -2.36 9.14
N THR A 89 13.82 -1.31 8.62
CA THR A 89 12.80 -0.56 9.33
C THR A 89 11.47 -0.69 8.60
N ASP A 90 10.37 -0.45 9.32
CA ASP A 90 9.04 -0.50 8.73
C ASP A 90 8.90 0.52 7.60
N PHE A 91 9.54 1.68 7.73
CA PHE A 91 9.50 2.67 6.66
C PHE A 91 10.21 2.17 5.40
N ARG A 92 11.36 1.51 5.54
CA ARG A 92 12.09 0.96 4.39
C ARG A 92 11.25 -0.08 3.67
N ASP A 93 10.54 -0.91 4.42
CA ASP A 93 9.67 -1.92 3.83
C ASP A 93 8.51 -1.27 3.09
N ALA A 94 7.87 -0.27 3.71
CA ALA A 94 6.77 0.45 3.07
C ALA A 94 7.25 1.18 1.82
N LEU A 95 8.41 1.82 1.88
CA LEU A 95 8.98 2.54 0.73
C LEU A 95 9.31 1.58 -0.40
N HIS A 96 9.86 0.42 -0.08
CA HIS A 96 10.15 -0.61 -1.07
C HIS A 96 8.87 -1.03 -1.79
N LEU A 97 7.80 -1.29 -1.04
CA LEU A 97 6.51 -1.65 -1.62
C LEU A 97 5.97 -0.56 -2.54
N ALA A 98 6.03 0.68 -2.11
CA ALA A 98 5.56 1.81 -2.92
C ALA A 98 6.31 1.89 -4.25
N ASN A 99 7.62 1.72 -4.23
CA ASN A 99 8.43 1.77 -5.44
C ASN A 99 8.23 0.55 -6.34
N GLU A 100 8.03 -0.62 -5.76
CA GLU A 100 7.71 -1.82 -6.55
C GLU A 100 6.36 -1.66 -7.25
N LEU A 101 5.40 -1.05 -6.59
CA LEU A 101 4.10 -0.73 -7.18
C LEU A 101 4.27 0.27 -8.32
N ARG A 102 5.03 1.34 -8.08
CA ARG A 102 5.24 2.40 -9.08
C ARG A 102 5.91 1.85 -10.34
N THR A 103 6.86 0.96 -10.19
CA THR A 103 7.62 0.40 -11.32
C THR A 103 7.04 -0.88 -11.87
N ASN A 104 5.89 -1.29 -11.35
CA ASN A 104 5.14 -2.46 -11.83
C ASN A 104 5.92 -3.78 -11.69
N HIS A 105 6.57 -3.96 -10.56
CA HIS A 105 7.34 -5.18 -10.27
C HIS A 105 6.67 -6.10 -9.24
N LEU A 106 5.45 -5.80 -8.84
CA LEU A 106 4.75 -6.61 -7.84
C LEU A 106 4.15 -7.85 -8.48
N GLN A 107 4.15 -8.94 -7.70
CA GLN A 107 3.38 -10.12 -8.04
C GLN A 107 2.11 -10.10 -7.21
N ALA A 108 0.99 -9.83 -7.88
CA ALA A 108 -0.29 -9.66 -7.21
C ALA A 108 -0.90 -11.01 -6.84
N VAL A 109 -1.45 -11.08 -5.61
CA VAL A 109 -2.30 -12.18 -5.17
C VAL A 109 -3.76 -11.76 -5.35
N PHE A 110 -4.09 -10.53 -4.94
CA PHE A 110 -5.41 -9.94 -5.14
C PHE A 110 -5.24 -8.56 -5.74
N LEU A 111 -6.16 -8.21 -6.64
CA LEU A 111 -6.17 -6.90 -7.28
C LEU A 111 -7.60 -6.36 -7.26
N TRP A 112 -7.76 -5.10 -6.86
CA TRP A 112 -8.99 -4.36 -7.01
C TRP A 112 -8.67 -3.03 -7.68
N GLU A 113 -9.51 -2.67 -8.66
CA GLU A 113 -9.31 -1.45 -9.42
C GLU A 113 -10.67 -0.89 -9.81
N ILE A 114 -10.93 0.34 -9.40
CA ILE A 114 -12.25 0.92 -9.58
C ILE A 114 -12.68 1.00 -11.05
N ALA A 115 -11.73 1.27 -11.93
CA ALA A 115 -12.03 1.42 -13.36
C ALA A 115 -12.59 0.15 -13.98
N LYS A 116 -12.28 -1.01 -13.45
CA LYS A 116 -12.74 -2.29 -14.01
C LYS A 116 -14.20 -2.56 -13.73
N VAL A 117 -14.77 -1.91 -12.72
CA VAL A 117 -16.18 -2.09 -12.39
C VAL A 117 -17.07 -1.60 -13.52
N PHE A 118 -16.62 -0.58 -14.26
CA PHE A 118 -17.41 0.05 -15.31
C PHE A 118 -17.19 -0.58 -16.68
N VAL A 119 -16.21 -1.45 -16.83
CA VAL A 119 -15.86 -2.05 -18.12
C VAL A 119 -16.54 -3.40 -18.31
N LEU A 120 -16.92 -4.05 -17.26
CA LEU A 120 -17.53 -5.38 -17.33
C LEU A 120 -18.92 -5.29 -17.94
N PRO A 121 -19.21 -6.13 -18.93
CA PRO A 121 -20.53 -6.19 -19.55
C PRO A 121 -21.58 -6.72 -18.62
#